data_c1f1f811c2524e46d589c9af7061dfa2
#
_entry.id   c1f1f811c2524e46d589c9af7061dfa2
#
_cell.length_a   1.000
_cell.length_b   1.000
_cell.length_c   1.000
_cell.angle_alpha   90.00
_cell.angle_beta   90.00
_cell.angle_gamma   90.00
#
_symmetry.space_group_name_H-M   'P 1'
#
loop_
_entity.id
_entity.type
_entity.pdbx_description
1 polymer ?
#
loop_
_entity_poly.entity_id
_entity_poly.type
_entity_poly.pdbx_seq_one_letter_code
_entity_poly.pdbx_strand_id
1 'polypeptide(L)'
;MSRRNSRELVLKSLFQIDFSKDTEPLTAFAAAKEGEISEEEDAYALALLDGILTNLSVIDAKIAAYAIDWAVDRMPAVDRNILRIAIYEIFLSPDAI
;
A
#
# COMPACT_ATOMS: atom_id res chain seq x y z
N MET A 1 0.43 -2.67 19.92
CA MET A 1 0.55 -2.13 18.55
C MET A 1 -0.16 -3.03 17.56
N SER A 2 -0.87 -2.46 16.61
CA SER A 2 -1.60 -3.22 15.61
C SER A 2 -1.17 -2.85 14.20
N ARG A 3 -0.61 -3.81 13.47
CA ARG A 3 -0.29 -3.62 12.05
C ARG A 3 -1.54 -3.53 11.19
N ARG A 4 -2.66 -4.02 11.71
CA ARG A 4 -3.93 -3.90 11.02
C ARG A 4 -4.30 -2.45 10.76
N ASN A 5 -4.17 -1.59 11.78
CA ASN A 5 -4.46 -0.17 11.63
C ASN A 5 -3.51 0.49 10.63
N SER A 6 -2.23 0.11 10.68
CA SER A 6 -1.25 0.60 9.72
C SER A 6 -1.59 0.21 8.29
N ARG A 7 -1.99 -1.04 8.08
CA ARG A 7 -2.38 -1.54 6.76
C ARG A 7 -3.63 -0.85 6.22
N GLU A 8 -4.61 -0.61 7.09
CA GLU A 8 -5.80 0.12 6.70
C GLU A 8 -5.47 1.55 6.25
N LEU A 9 -4.60 2.21 6.99
CA LEU A 9 -4.17 3.55 6.65
C LEU A 9 -3.44 3.58 5.30
N VAL A 10 -2.56 2.62 5.06
CA VAL A 10 -1.84 2.51 3.79
C VAL A 10 -2.81 2.21 2.65
N LEU A 11 -3.78 1.32 2.87
CA LEU A 11 -4.78 1.00 1.85
C LEU A 11 -5.57 2.24 1.44
N LYS A 12 -6.01 3.02 2.41
CA LYS A 12 -6.73 4.26 2.14
C LYS A 12 -5.86 5.27 1.39
N SER A 13 -4.59 5.35 1.77
CA SER A 13 -3.63 6.25 1.11
C SER A 13 -3.40 5.85 -0.35
N LEU A 14 -3.20 4.56 -0.60
CA LEU A 14 -2.99 4.04 -1.95
C LEU A 14 -4.24 4.24 -2.81
N PHE A 15 -5.41 4.04 -2.24
CA PHE A 15 -6.66 4.26 -2.94
C PHE A 15 -6.79 5.73 -3.38
N GLN A 16 -6.45 6.64 -2.49
CA GLN A 16 -6.47 8.07 -2.77
C GLN A 16 -5.49 8.45 -3.89
N ILE A 17 -4.30 7.86 -3.86
CA ILE A 17 -3.26 8.10 -4.88
C ILE A 17 -3.73 7.57 -6.23
N ASP A 18 -4.34 6.38 -6.27
CA ASP A 18 -4.87 5.82 -7.51
C ASP A 18 -6.02 6.66 -8.08
N PHE A 19 -6.84 7.21 -7.21
CA PHE A 19 -7.97 8.03 -7.61
C PHE A 19 -7.53 9.37 -8.19
N SER A 20 -6.48 9.96 -7.61
CA SER A 20 -5.94 11.23 -8.06
C SER A 20 -4.42 11.14 -8.13
N LYS A 21 -3.90 10.92 -9.32
CA LYS A 21 -2.46 10.72 -9.53
C LYS A 21 -1.61 11.94 -9.26
N ASP A 22 -2.23 13.11 -9.18
CA ASP A 22 -1.52 14.34 -8.84
C ASP A 22 -1.33 14.53 -7.33
N THR A 23 -1.93 13.64 -6.52
CA THR A 23 -1.84 13.75 -5.08
C THR A 23 -0.47 13.30 -4.59
N GLU A 24 0.20 14.14 -3.80
CA GLU A 24 1.44 13.77 -3.16
C GLU A 24 1.19 12.66 -2.13
N PRO A 25 2.08 11.66 -2.04
CA PRO A 25 1.89 10.54 -1.10
C PRO A 25 1.68 10.96 0.35
N LEU A 26 2.45 11.92 0.84
CA LEU A 26 2.28 12.39 2.21
C LEU A 26 0.97 13.11 2.43
N THR A 27 0.48 13.82 1.41
CA THR A 27 -0.82 14.48 1.48
C THR A 27 -1.94 13.45 1.53
N ALA A 28 -1.86 12.40 0.72
CA ALA A 28 -2.83 11.31 0.74
C ALA A 28 -2.81 10.59 2.09
N PHE A 29 -1.62 10.36 2.63
CA PHE A 29 -1.45 9.72 3.93
C PHE A 29 -2.10 10.54 5.05
N ALA A 30 -1.83 11.84 5.08
CA ALA A 30 -2.40 12.73 6.08
C ALA A 30 -3.92 12.79 5.96
N ALA A 31 -4.44 12.85 4.74
CA ALA A 31 -5.88 12.88 4.51
C ALA A 31 -6.57 11.56 4.90
N ALA A 32 -5.89 10.45 4.73
CA ALA A 32 -6.43 9.12 5.07
C ALA A 32 -6.42 8.85 6.56
N LYS A 33 -5.56 9.54 7.31
CA LYS A 33 -5.42 9.33 8.75
C LYS A 33 -6.67 9.82 9.47
N GLU A 34 -7.35 8.91 10.15
CA GLU A 34 -8.55 9.20 10.91
C GLU A 34 -8.33 8.80 12.36
N GLY A 35 -8.59 9.72 13.30
CA GLY A 35 -8.41 9.46 14.70
C GLY A 35 -6.95 9.35 15.11
N GLU A 36 -6.74 8.85 16.31
CA GLU A 36 -5.41 8.71 16.86
C GLU A 36 -4.86 7.31 16.57
N ILE A 37 -3.63 7.27 16.11
CA ILE A 37 -2.89 6.01 16.01
C ILE A 37 -1.58 6.20 16.77
N SER A 38 -0.99 5.11 17.23
CA SER A 38 0.26 5.17 17.96
C SER A 38 1.40 5.61 17.02
N GLU A 39 2.48 6.13 17.61
CA GLU A 39 3.66 6.49 16.83
C GLU A 39 4.24 5.29 16.09
N GLU A 40 4.17 4.11 16.71
CA GLU A 40 4.64 2.87 16.09
C GLU A 40 3.81 2.51 14.87
N GLU A 41 2.49 2.62 14.98
CA GLU A 41 1.59 2.35 13.85
C GLU A 41 1.80 3.35 12.72
N ASP A 42 1.98 4.62 13.07
CA ASP A 42 2.24 5.68 12.10
C ASP A 42 3.57 5.44 11.37
N ALA A 43 4.63 5.14 12.11
CA ALA A 43 5.94 4.87 11.53
C ALA A 43 5.92 3.65 10.62
N TYR A 44 5.24 2.58 11.03
CA TYR A 44 5.13 1.39 10.21
C TYR A 44 4.36 1.68 8.93
N ALA A 45 3.26 2.43 9.03
CA ALA A 45 2.43 2.77 7.87
C ALA A 45 3.22 3.63 6.87
N LEU A 46 3.97 4.62 7.34
CA LEU A 46 4.79 5.45 6.46
C LEU A 46 5.87 4.62 5.76
N ALA A 47 6.55 3.74 6.49
CA ALA A 47 7.58 2.88 5.92
C ALA A 47 6.97 1.93 4.88
N LEU A 48 5.79 1.38 5.18
CA LEU A 48 5.08 0.48 4.29
C LEU A 48 4.66 1.21 3.00
N LEU A 49 4.06 2.38 3.13
CA LEU A 49 3.64 3.18 1.98
C LEU A 49 4.83 3.55 1.09
N ASP A 50 5.90 4.06 1.71
CA ASP A 50 7.10 4.45 0.98
C ASP A 50 7.72 3.24 0.26
N GLY A 51 7.81 2.10 0.94
CA GLY A 51 8.36 0.88 0.35
C GLY A 51 7.55 0.40 -0.84
N ILE A 52 6.22 0.45 -0.74
CA ILE A 52 5.35 0.06 -1.85
C ILE A 52 5.53 0.97 -3.04
N LEU A 53 5.53 2.29 -2.82
CA LEU A 53 5.65 3.25 -3.92
C LEU A 53 7.03 3.19 -4.58
N THR A 54 8.07 2.99 -3.80
CA THR A 54 9.43 2.85 -4.31
C THR A 54 9.59 1.60 -5.17
N ASN A 55 8.87 0.53 -4.84
CA ASN A 55 8.98 -0.76 -5.53
C ASN A 55 7.76 -1.09 -6.38
N LEU A 56 6.98 -0.09 -6.75
CA LEU A 56 5.68 -0.29 -7.40
C LEU A 56 5.79 -1.12 -8.68
N SER A 57 6.77 -0.83 -9.53
CA SER A 57 6.96 -1.58 -10.78
C SER A 57 7.24 -3.06 -10.53
N VAL A 58 8.08 -3.35 -9.53
CA VAL A 58 8.42 -4.73 -9.16
C VAL A 58 7.19 -5.44 -8.60
N ILE A 59 6.47 -4.76 -7.73
CA ILE A 59 5.26 -5.31 -7.10
C ILE A 59 4.22 -5.63 -8.17
N ASP A 60 3.92 -4.69 -9.04
CA ASP A 60 2.91 -4.89 -10.08
C ASP A 60 3.33 -5.98 -11.07
N ALA A 61 4.63 -6.11 -11.35
CA ALA A 61 5.12 -7.20 -12.18
C ALA A 61 4.88 -8.57 -11.52
N LYS A 62 5.05 -8.65 -10.20
CA LYS A 62 4.76 -9.89 -9.47
C LYS A 62 3.28 -10.23 -9.48
N ILE A 63 2.43 -9.23 -9.31
CA ILE A 63 0.98 -9.42 -9.38
C ILE A 63 0.60 -9.95 -10.77
N ALA A 64 1.13 -9.33 -11.82
CA ALA A 64 0.84 -9.73 -13.20
C ALA A 64 1.29 -11.16 -13.48
N ALA A 65 2.41 -11.59 -12.89
CA ALA A 65 2.91 -12.94 -13.07
C ALA A 65 2.00 -14.01 -12.49
N TYR A 66 1.28 -13.69 -11.42
CA TYR A 66 0.40 -14.64 -10.75
C TYR A 66 -1.08 -14.47 -11.10
N ALA A 67 -1.48 -13.30 -11.58
CA ALA A 67 -2.86 -13.02 -11.96
C ALA A 67 -3.07 -13.33 -13.44
N ILE A 68 -3.17 -14.60 -13.77
CA ILE A 68 -3.17 -15.09 -15.15
C ILE A 68 -4.28 -14.49 -15.99
N ASP A 69 -5.47 -14.33 -15.42
CA ASP A 69 -6.65 -13.90 -16.16
C ASP A 69 -6.99 -12.42 -15.97
N TRP A 70 -6.17 -11.69 -15.18
CA TRP A 70 -6.48 -10.29 -14.83
C TRP A 70 -5.26 -9.41 -15.01
N ALA A 71 -5.39 -8.41 -15.86
CA ALA A 71 -4.38 -7.37 -15.95
C ALA A 71 -4.46 -6.49 -14.70
N VAL A 72 -3.30 -6.07 -14.19
CA VAL A 72 -3.23 -5.26 -12.96
C VAL A 72 -4.05 -3.97 -13.10
N ASP A 73 -3.98 -3.34 -14.26
CA ASP A 73 -4.71 -2.10 -14.53
C ASP A 73 -6.23 -2.28 -14.63
N ARG A 74 -6.71 -3.51 -14.76
CA ARG A 74 -8.14 -3.83 -14.81
C ARG A 74 -8.69 -4.28 -13.48
N MET A 75 -7.84 -4.53 -12.49
CA MET A 75 -8.29 -4.90 -11.16
C MET A 75 -8.98 -3.72 -10.49
N PRO A 76 -10.04 -3.98 -9.69
CA PRO A 76 -10.56 -2.93 -8.82
C PRO A 76 -9.45 -2.36 -7.95
N ALA A 77 -9.47 -1.06 -7.72
CA ALA A 77 -8.40 -0.38 -6.97
C ALA A 77 -8.19 -0.98 -5.58
N VAL A 78 -9.25 -1.36 -4.90
CA VAL A 78 -9.14 -1.96 -3.57
C VAL A 78 -8.39 -3.28 -3.64
N ASP A 79 -8.78 -4.18 -4.57
CA ASP A 79 -8.14 -5.48 -4.72
C ASP A 79 -6.67 -5.34 -5.09
N ARG A 80 -6.38 -4.46 -6.04
CA ARG A 80 -5.01 -4.21 -6.49
C ARG A 80 -4.13 -3.74 -5.34
N ASN A 81 -4.62 -2.81 -4.54
CA ASN A 81 -3.83 -2.25 -3.45
C ASN A 81 -3.68 -3.20 -2.27
N ILE A 82 -4.67 -4.05 -2.02
CA ILE A 82 -4.53 -5.13 -1.04
C ILE A 82 -3.40 -6.07 -1.45
N LEU A 83 -3.36 -6.45 -2.73
CA LEU A 83 -2.30 -7.30 -3.25
C LEU A 83 -0.94 -6.63 -3.18
N ARG A 84 -0.87 -5.33 -3.45
CA ARG A 84 0.38 -4.58 -3.35
C ARG A 84 0.94 -4.61 -1.93
N ILE A 85 0.08 -4.40 -0.94
CA ILE A 85 0.48 -4.47 0.47
C ILE A 85 0.99 -5.86 0.81
N ALA A 86 0.25 -6.89 0.42
CA ALA A 86 0.62 -8.27 0.71
C ALA A 86 1.95 -8.66 0.07
N ILE A 87 2.13 -8.34 -1.20
CA ILE A 87 3.37 -8.65 -1.92
C ILE A 87 4.56 -7.95 -1.27
N TYR A 88 4.41 -6.67 -0.94
CA TYR A 88 5.49 -5.95 -0.30
C TYR A 88 5.86 -6.58 1.04
N GLU A 89 4.86 -6.84 1.89
CA GLU A 89 5.13 -7.38 3.21
C GLU A 89 5.73 -8.78 3.18
N ILE A 90 5.34 -9.60 2.22
CA ILE A 90 5.83 -10.98 2.14
C ILE A 90 7.21 -11.06 1.52
N PHE A 91 7.47 -10.32 0.46
CA PHE A 91 8.68 -10.50 -0.36
C PHE A 91 9.72 -9.41 -0.24
N LEU A 92 9.32 -8.18 0.05
CA LEU A 92 10.21 -7.03 -0.07
C LEU A 92 10.48 -6.30 1.24
N SER A 93 9.62 -6.45 2.24
CA SER A 93 9.79 -5.74 3.50
C SER A 93 11.01 -6.25 4.25
N PRO A 94 11.84 -5.35 4.84
CA PRO A 94 12.93 -5.78 5.69
C PRO A 94 12.48 -6.60 6.89
N ASP A 95 11.22 -6.43 7.29
CA ASP A 95 10.64 -7.15 8.41
C ASP A 95 9.96 -8.46 8.00
N ALA A 96 10.05 -8.82 6.72
CA ALA A 96 9.45 -10.06 6.23
C ALA A 96 10.17 -11.27 6.84
N ILE A 97 9.38 -12.24 7.22
CA ILE A 97 9.88 -13.46 7.83
C ILE A 97 9.96 -14.57 6.79
#